data_ad0b53ce8c8198544d047ab2388e42fd
#
_entry.id   ad0b53ce8c8198544d047ab2388e42fd
#
_cell.length_a   1.000
_cell.length_b   1.000
_cell.length_c   1.000
_cell.angle_alpha   90.00
_cell.angle_beta   90.00
_cell.angle_gamma   90.00
#
_symmetry.space_group_name_H-M   'P 1'
#
loop_
_entity.id
_entity.type
_entity.pdbx_description
1 polymer ?
#
loop_
_entity_poly.entity_id
_entity_poly.type
_entity_poly.pdbx_seq_one_letter_code
_entity_poly.pdbx_strand_id
1 'polypeptide(L)'
;QSEGVQALEKDAQEAGVRVEVADRALERISKKENCFAAMVYKKAEGRFDEDSPHIVLHHPSDSGNLGTILRTALGFGLKNIAIIRPAVDSDDPRVVRASMGAAFSLNVRHFDSFEQYRAQYPLRRLFPFMLTGAVPLDEAVQKVDGPFSLVFGNEASGLPDEFAQIGVSTLIPHSQQIDSLNLAIAAGIGMYAFTRR
;
A
#
# COMPACT_ATOMS: atom_id res chain seq x y z
N GLN A 1 4.16 -34.34 10.11
CA GLN A 1 3.89 -33.16 9.27
C GLN A 1 2.40 -33.09 8.99
N SER A 2 1.76 -31.93 9.13
CA SER A 2 0.35 -31.76 8.79
C SER A 2 0.15 -31.82 7.27
N GLU A 3 -1.03 -32.26 6.80
CA GLU A 3 -1.37 -32.29 5.36
C GLU A 3 -1.10 -30.96 4.66
N GLY A 4 -1.32 -29.83 5.37
CA GLY A 4 -1.06 -28.49 4.82
C GLY A 4 0.42 -28.20 4.57
N VAL A 5 1.35 -28.74 5.37
CA VAL A 5 2.79 -28.58 5.13
C VAL A 5 3.25 -29.41 3.94
N GLN A 6 2.71 -30.62 3.77
CA GLN A 6 3.02 -31.48 2.63
C GLN A 6 2.51 -30.88 1.31
N ALA A 7 1.29 -30.30 1.32
CA ALA A 7 0.75 -29.59 0.16
C ALA A 7 1.63 -28.39 -0.23
N LEU A 8 2.01 -27.56 0.76
CA LEU A 8 2.89 -26.40 0.54
C LEU A 8 4.27 -26.83 -0.01
N GLU A 9 4.85 -27.92 0.50
CA GLU A 9 6.13 -28.45 0.02
C GLU A 9 6.04 -28.88 -1.45
N LYS A 10 4.96 -29.56 -1.81
CA LYS A 10 4.69 -29.99 -3.19
C LYS A 10 4.55 -28.78 -4.11
N ASP A 11 3.71 -27.80 -3.75
CA ASP A 11 3.49 -26.58 -4.54
C ASP A 11 4.80 -25.80 -4.73
N ALA A 12 5.62 -25.71 -3.68
CA ALA A 12 6.92 -25.04 -3.74
C ALA A 12 7.89 -25.77 -4.70
N GLN A 13 7.94 -27.09 -4.65
CA GLN A 13 8.77 -27.91 -5.55
C GLN A 13 8.31 -27.78 -7.00
N GLU A 14 7.01 -27.83 -7.27
CA GLU A 14 6.43 -27.62 -8.61
C GLU A 14 6.73 -26.22 -9.16
N ALA A 15 6.80 -25.21 -8.28
CA ALA A 15 7.20 -23.85 -8.63
C ALA A 15 8.72 -23.64 -8.76
N GLY A 16 9.53 -24.70 -8.58
CA GLY A 16 11.00 -24.62 -8.62
C GLY A 16 11.62 -23.90 -7.44
N VAL A 17 10.91 -23.76 -6.33
CA VAL A 17 11.40 -23.15 -5.09
C VAL A 17 12.20 -24.19 -4.30
N ARG A 18 13.40 -23.80 -3.83
CA ARG A 18 14.22 -24.63 -2.97
C ARG A 18 13.54 -24.81 -1.61
N VAL A 19 13.31 -26.06 -1.22
CA VAL A 19 12.74 -26.42 0.08
C VAL A 19 13.82 -27.07 0.94
N GLU A 20 13.92 -26.64 2.19
CA GLU A 20 14.85 -27.19 3.19
C GLU A 20 14.11 -27.48 4.50
N VAL A 21 14.45 -28.60 5.14
CA VAL A 21 14.00 -28.90 6.50
C VAL A 21 14.98 -28.24 7.48
N ALA A 22 14.49 -27.31 8.28
CA ALA A 22 15.34 -26.45 9.12
C ALA A 22 14.69 -26.11 10.46
N ASP A 23 14.37 -27.11 11.28
CA ASP A 23 13.65 -26.94 12.56
C ASP A 23 14.31 -25.91 13.46
N ARG A 24 15.64 -25.99 13.65
CA ARG A 24 16.39 -25.01 14.48
C ARG A 24 16.34 -23.58 13.94
N ALA A 25 16.25 -23.41 12.62
CA ALA A 25 16.11 -22.08 12.01
C ALA A 25 14.69 -21.55 12.24
N LEU A 26 13.66 -22.38 12.07
CA LEU A 26 12.27 -22.02 12.33
C LEU A 26 12.06 -21.60 13.79
N GLU A 27 12.60 -22.33 14.75
CA GLU A 27 12.56 -21.98 16.18
C GLU A 27 13.19 -20.60 16.47
N ARG A 28 14.25 -20.22 15.76
CA ARG A 28 14.94 -18.94 15.94
C ARG A 28 14.20 -17.75 15.34
N ILE A 29 13.55 -17.92 14.19
CA ILE A 29 12.86 -16.83 13.47
C ILE A 29 11.40 -16.66 13.88
N SER A 30 10.77 -17.74 14.35
CA SER A 30 9.38 -17.70 14.80
C SER A 30 9.28 -17.56 16.31
N LYS A 31 8.50 -16.58 16.75
CA LYS A 31 8.08 -16.44 18.15
C LYS A 31 6.80 -17.22 18.48
N LYS A 32 6.27 -17.97 17.52
CA LYS A 32 5.04 -18.77 17.66
C LYS A 32 5.37 -20.24 17.73
N GLU A 33 4.78 -20.95 18.68
CA GLU A 33 4.95 -22.40 18.86
C GLU A 33 4.49 -23.24 17.65
N ASN A 34 3.60 -22.69 16.83
CA ASN A 34 2.98 -23.37 15.68
C ASN A 34 3.44 -22.77 14.32
N CYS A 35 4.72 -22.47 14.17
CA CYS A 35 5.29 -22.08 12.88
C CYS A 35 5.92 -23.30 12.20
N PHE A 36 5.25 -23.87 11.21
CA PHE A 36 5.69 -25.07 10.50
C PHE A 36 6.39 -24.79 9.17
N ALA A 37 6.32 -23.55 8.67
CA ALA A 37 6.98 -23.14 7.44
C ALA A 37 7.32 -21.65 7.47
N ALA A 38 8.41 -21.27 6.80
CA ALA A 38 8.78 -19.88 6.54
C ALA A 38 9.32 -19.79 5.11
N MET A 39 9.05 -18.66 4.47
CA MET A 39 9.56 -18.36 3.13
C MET A 39 10.61 -17.26 3.21
N VAL A 40 11.73 -17.48 2.54
CA VAL A 40 12.77 -16.47 2.31
C VAL A 40 12.70 -16.06 0.85
N TYR A 41 12.57 -14.76 0.59
CA TYR A 41 12.53 -14.23 -0.76
C TYR A 41 13.45 -13.02 -0.88
N LYS A 42 13.91 -12.77 -2.11
CA LYS A 42 14.70 -11.59 -2.44
C LYS A 42 13.75 -10.42 -2.65
N LYS A 43 13.98 -9.33 -1.91
CA LYS A 43 13.25 -8.08 -2.16
C LYS A 43 13.52 -7.59 -3.58
N ALA A 44 12.46 -7.23 -4.27
CA ALA A 44 12.54 -6.64 -5.60
C ALA A 44 11.71 -5.35 -5.61
N GLU A 45 12.27 -4.29 -6.20
CA GLU A 45 11.49 -3.09 -6.46
C GLU A 45 10.54 -3.32 -7.63
N GLY A 46 9.27 -2.93 -7.45
CA GLY A 46 8.29 -2.93 -8.50
C GLY A 46 8.63 -1.92 -9.60
N ARG A 47 8.26 -2.22 -10.83
CA ARG A 47 8.30 -1.25 -11.92
C ARG A 47 6.90 -0.71 -12.14
N PHE A 48 6.75 0.62 -12.06
CA PHE A 48 5.45 1.25 -12.26
C PHE A 48 5.10 1.31 -13.74
N ASP A 49 3.85 1.05 -14.02
CA ASP A 49 3.21 1.35 -15.30
C ASP A 49 2.85 2.85 -15.32
N GLU A 50 3.38 3.57 -16.29
CA GLU A 50 3.26 5.03 -16.37
C GLU A 50 1.83 5.51 -16.61
N ASP A 51 1.00 4.71 -17.28
CA ASP A 51 -0.38 5.07 -17.61
C ASP A 51 -1.38 4.71 -16.50
N SER A 52 -1.04 3.75 -15.65
CA SER A 52 -1.91 3.27 -14.58
C SER A 52 -1.90 4.22 -13.35
N PRO A 53 -3.00 4.31 -12.59
CA PRO A 53 -3.06 5.10 -11.37
C PRO A 53 -2.00 4.69 -10.35
N HIS A 54 -1.48 5.68 -9.59
CA HIS A 54 -0.60 5.43 -8.46
C HIS A 54 -1.31 5.71 -7.13
N ILE A 55 -1.04 4.88 -6.14
CA ILE A 55 -1.36 5.15 -4.74
C ILE A 55 -0.07 5.61 -4.07
N VAL A 56 -0.07 6.80 -3.50
CA VAL A 56 1.08 7.39 -2.82
C VAL A 56 0.76 7.48 -1.34
N LEU A 57 1.57 6.83 -0.52
CA LEU A 57 1.44 6.81 0.93
C LEU A 57 2.58 7.63 1.53
N HIS A 58 2.25 8.75 2.15
CA HIS A 58 3.21 9.67 2.75
C HIS A 58 3.41 9.32 4.21
N HIS A 59 4.56 8.72 4.54
CA HIS A 59 4.98 8.33 5.88
C HIS A 59 4.01 7.36 6.60
N PRO A 60 3.50 6.27 5.97
CA PRO A 60 2.64 5.33 6.66
C PRO A 60 3.41 4.65 7.80
N SER A 61 2.83 4.63 9.00
CA SER A 61 3.50 4.19 10.23
C SER A 61 2.94 2.90 10.82
N ASP A 62 1.71 2.51 10.47
CA ASP A 62 1.05 1.31 10.98
C ASP A 62 1.08 0.15 9.96
N SER A 63 1.60 -1.00 10.40
CA SER A 63 1.72 -2.20 9.56
C SER A 63 0.38 -2.78 9.12
N GLY A 64 -0.64 -2.67 9.97
CA GLY A 64 -2.00 -3.16 9.70
C GLY A 64 -2.68 -2.30 8.63
N ASN A 65 -2.59 -0.96 8.76
CA ASN A 65 -3.09 -0.03 7.77
C ASN A 65 -2.40 -0.24 6.43
N LEU A 66 -1.05 -0.30 6.41
CA LEU A 66 -0.31 -0.51 5.17
C LEU A 66 -0.74 -1.82 4.49
N GLY A 67 -0.76 -2.93 5.23
CA GLY A 67 -1.18 -4.21 4.67
C GLY A 67 -2.63 -4.21 4.15
N THR A 68 -3.55 -3.55 4.87
CA THR A 68 -4.95 -3.38 4.46
C THR A 68 -5.06 -2.56 3.18
N ILE A 69 -4.29 -1.47 3.06
CA ILE A 69 -4.24 -0.64 1.84
C ILE A 69 -3.73 -1.46 0.66
N LEU A 70 -2.62 -2.21 0.82
CA LEU A 70 -2.08 -3.06 -0.23
C LEU A 70 -3.11 -4.09 -0.73
N ARG A 71 -3.81 -4.76 0.20
CA ARG A 71 -4.87 -5.71 -0.14
C ARG A 71 -6.02 -5.04 -0.89
N THR A 72 -6.46 -3.88 -0.44
CA THR A 72 -7.56 -3.13 -1.05
C THR A 72 -7.18 -2.62 -2.44
N ALA A 73 -5.96 -2.10 -2.60
CA ALA A 73 -5.43 -1.65 -3.89
C ALA A 73 -5.43 -2.77 -4.92
N LEU A 74 -4.92 -3.96 -4.55
CA LEU A 74 -4.97 -5.14 -5.42
C LEU A 74 -6.41 -5.52 -5.78
N GLY A 75 -7.32 -5.48 -4.81
CA GLY A 75 -8.75 -5.77 -5.03
C GLY A 75 -9.44 -4.83 -6.02
N PHE A 76 -8.97 -3.59 -6.12
CA PHE A 76 -9.46 -2.61 -7.12
C PHE A 76 -8.61 -2.54 -8.40
N GLY A 77 -7.61 -3.42 -8.55
CA GLY A 77 -6.75 -3.45 -9.73
C GLY A 77 -5.69 -2.34 -9.78
N LEU A 78 -5.50 -1.61 -8.67
CA LEU A 78 -4.51 -0.53 -8.54
C LEU A 78 -3.17 -1.13 -8.10
N LYS A 79 -2.24 -1.29 -9.02
CA LYS A 79 -1.02 -2.07 -8.77
C LYS A 79 0.19 -1.24 -8.34
N ASN A 80 0.22 0.06 -8.62
CA ASN A 80 1.39 0.91 -8.39
C ASN A 80 1.30 1.63 -7.04
N ILE A 81 2.13 1.25 -6.08
CA ILE A 81 2.14 1.78 -4.72
C ILE A 81 3.47 2.46 -4.45
N ALA A 82 3.45 3.77 -4.29
CA ALA A 82 4.60 4.58 -3.87
C ALA A 82 4.53 4.79 -2.36
N ILE A 83 5.60 4.48 -1.66
CA ILE A 83 5.74 4.69 -0.22
C ILE A 83 6.84 5.71 0.01
N ILE A 84 6.48 6.85 0.61
CA ILE A 84 7.43 7.92 0.95
C ILE A 84 7.96 7.68 2.35
N ARG A 85 9.28 7.63 2.50
CA ARG A 85 9.97 7.45 3.80
C ARG A 85 9.96 8.74 4.63
N PRO A 86 10.05 8.62 5.99
CA PRO A 86 10.12 7.38 6.78
C PRO A 86 8.80 6.62 6.78
N ALA A 87 8.84 5.29 6.71
CA ALA A 87 7.65 4.46 6.60
C ALA A 87 7.90 3.05 7.15
N VAL A 88 6.81 2.34 7.45
CA VAL A 88 6.86 0.91 7.69
C VAL A 88 7.36 0.18 6.43
N ASP A 89 8.21 -0.83 6.64
CA ASP A 89 8.71 -1.68 5.55
C ASP A 89 7.57 -2.53 4.97
N SER A 90 7.33 -2.40 3.67
CA SER A 90 6.30 -3.20 2.97
C SER A 90 6.55 -4.71 3.02
N ASP A 91 7.80 -5.11 3.24
CA ASP A 91 8.21 -6.51 3.37
C ASP A 91 8.20 -7.01 4.83
N ASP A 92 7.85 -6.15 5.81
CA ASP A 92 7.66 -6.60 7.20
C ASP A 92 6.63 -7.73 7.24
N PRO A 93 6.92 -8.86 7.93
CA PRO A 93 5.99 -9.99 8.01
C PRO A 93 4.59 -9.63 8.53
N ARG A 94 4.45 -8.54 9.30
CA ARG A 94 3.15 -8.02 9.76
C ARG A 94 2.37 -7.41 8.60
N VAL A 95 3.04 -6.63 7.74
CA VAL A 95 2.44 -6.03 6.54
C VAL A 95 2.03 -7.12 5.54
N VAL A 96 2.94 -8.05 5.23
CA VAL A 96 2.67 -9.16 4.33
C VAL A 96 1.46 -9.97 4.80
N ARG A 97 1.37 -10.27 6.09
CA ARG A 97 0.25 -10.99 6.68
C ARG A 97 -1.05 -10.20 6.62
N ALA A 98 -1.02 -8.90 6.98
CA ALA A 98 -2.19 -8.03 6.91
C ALA A 98 -2.67 -7.83 5.47
N SER A 99 -1.76 -7.85 4.50
CA SER A 99 -2.11 -7.78 3.07
C SER A 99 -2.69 -9.08 2.52
N MET A 100 -2.69 -10.17 3.28
CA MET A 100 -3.09 -11.51 2.80
C MET A 100 -2.30 -11.94 1.54
N GLY A 101 -1.02 -11.57 1.46
CA GLY A 101 -0.15 -11.87 0.33
C GLY A 101 -0.25 -10.91 -0.86
N ALA A 102 -1.16 -9.94 -0.83
CA ALA A 102 -1.32 -8.96 -1.92
C ALA A 102 -0.03 -8.18 -2.22
N ALA A 103 0.82 -7.98 -1.21
CA ALA A 103 2.12 -7.31 -1.37
C ALA A 103 2.98 -7.92 -2.49
N PHE A 104 2.90 -9.24 -2.73
CA PHE A 104 3.65 -9.95 -3.78
C PHE A 104 3.10 -9.77 -5.20
N SER A 105 1.89 -9.22 -5.32
CA SER A 105 1.21 -9.00 -6.61
C SER A 105 1.16 -7.53 -7.02
N LEU A 106 1.78 -6.66 -6.22
CA LEU A 106 1.81 -5.21 -6.42
C LEU A 106 3.20 -4.73 -6.81
N ASN A 107 3.25 -3.63 -7.51
CA ASN A 107 4.47 -2.87 -7.78
C ASN A 107 4.69 -1.89 -6.63
N VAL A 108 5.42 -2.28 -5.61
CA VAL A 108 5.72 -1.41 -4.46
C VAL A 108 7.10 -0.79 -4.65
N ARG A 109 7.19 0.54 -4.52
CA ARG A 109 8.44 1.28 -4.56
C ARG A 109 8.53 2.27 -3.40
N HIS A 110 9.72 2.37 -2.84
CA HIS A 110 10.03 3.32 -1.78
C HIS A 110 10.78 4.52 -2.36
N PHE A 111 10.43 5.71 -1.88
CA PHE A 111 11.05 6.97 -2.25
C PHE A 111 11.55 7.66 -0.98
N ASP A 112 12.71 8.27 -1.03
CA ASP A 112 13.28 8.97 0.12
C ASP A 112 12.57 10.28 0.43
N SER A 113 11.90 10.88 -0.59
CA SER A 113 11.03 12.04 -0.41
C SER A 113 9.90 12.07 -1.46
N PHE A 114 8.90 12.91 -1.21
CA PHE A 114 7.82 13.13 -2.17
C PHE A 114 8.32 13.85 -3.43
N GLU A 115 9.30 14.74 -3.30
CA GLU A 115 9.94 15.42 -4.42
C GLU A 115 10.64 14.43 -5.36
N GLN A 116 11.29 13.40 -4.80
CA GLN A 116 11.90 12.32 -5.60
C GLN A 116 10.84 11.57 -6.41
N TYR A 117 9.71 11.23 -5.79
CA TYR A 117 8.58 10.63 -6.49
C TYR A 117 8.07 11.54 -7.60
N ARG A 118 7.84 12.83 -7.30
CA ARG A 118 7.30 13.80 -8.24
C ARG A 118 8.25 14.08 -9.41
N ALA A 119 9.55 14.09 -9.16
CA ALA A 119 10.56 14.25 -10.22
C ALA A 119 10.53 13.10 -11.22
N GLN A 120 10.22 11.87 -10.78
CA GLN A 120 10.08 10.73 -11.69
C GLN A 120 8.73 10.70 -12.42
N TYR A 121 7.68 11.27 -11.83
CA TYR A 121 6.31 11.24 -12.38
C TYR A 121 5.68 12.65 -12.42
N PRO A 122 6.29 13.60 -13.14
CA PRO A 122 5.92 15.04 -13.06
C PRO A 122 4.56 15.35 -13.70
N LEU A 123 4.10 14.55 -14.64
CA LEU A 123 2.88 14.81 -15.42
C LEU A 123 1.60 14.28 -14.78
N ARG A 124 1.73 13.60 -13.64
CA ARG A 124 0.55 13.01 -12.98
C ARG A 124 -0.23 14.07 -12.22
N ARG A 125 -1.55 14.05 -12.40
CA ARG A 125 -2.45 14.85 -11.57
C ARG A 125 -2.54 14.27 -10.17
N LEU A 126 -2.32 15.09 -9.16
CA LEU A 126 -2.32 14.67 -7.78
C LEU A 126 -3.67 14.94 -7.14
N PHE A 127 -4.14 13.98 -6.33
CA PHE A 127 -5.33 14.09 -5.50
C PHE A 127 -4.92 13.83 -4.03
N PRO A 128 -4.43 14.86 -3.32
CA PRO A 128 -4.13 14.76 -1.90
C PRO A 128 -5.42 14.64 -1.08
N PHE A 129 -5.51 13.61 -0.23
CA PHE A 129 -6.63 13.44 0.69
C PHE A 129 -6.34 14.18 1.98
N MET A 130 -7.01 15.33 2.15
CA MET A 130 -6.81 16.25 3.28
C MET A 130 -8.03 17.15 3.48
N LEU A 131 -8.03 17.91 4.58
CA LEU A 131 -9.15 18.81 4.90
C LEU A 131 -8.97 20.21 4.29
N THR A 132 -7.73 20.72 4.29
CA THR A 132 -7.41 22.09 3.89
C THR A 132 -7.64 22.31 2.39
N GLY A 133 -8.50 23.28 2.05
CA GLY A 133 -8.75 23.70 0.66
C GLY A 133 -9.37 22.63 -0.23
N ALA A 134 -9.98 21.60 0.37
CA ALA A 134 -10.43 20.43 -0.35
C ALA A 134 -11.81 20.60 -1.01
N VAL A 135 -11.96 19.95 -2.16
CA VAL A 135 -13.28 19.72 -2.78
C VAL A 135 -13.82 18.33 -2.36
N PRO A 136 -15.14 18.16 -2.33
CA PRO A 136 -15.74 16.86 -2.07
C PRO A 136 -15.25 15.78 -3.04
N LEU A 137 -15.20 14.52 -2.57
CA LEU A 137 -14.67 13.37 -3.30
C LEU A 137 -15.32 13.18 -4.69
N ASP A 138 -16.63 13.34 -4.77
CA ASP A 138 -17.41 13.25 -6.01
C ASP A 138 -17.03 14.32 -7.05
N GLU A 139 -16.73 15.54 -6.60
CA GLU A 139 -16.21 16.60 -7.46
C GLU A 139 -14.76 16.33 -7.89
N ALA A 140 -13.93 15.82 -6.98
CA ALA A 140 -12.54 15.50 -7.28
C ALA A 140 -12.42 14.43 -8.37
N VAL A 141 -13.25 13.38 -8.30
CA VAL A 141 -13.30 12.30 -9.30
C VAL A 141 -13.58 12.83 -10.71
N GLN A 142 -14.44 13.85 -10.85
CA GLN A 142 -14.76 14.48 -12.14
C GLN A 142 -13.58 15.28 -12.75
N LYS A 143 -12.57 15.58 -11.95
CA LYS A 143 -11.40 16.37 -12.40
C LYS A 143 -10.27 15.49 -12.94
N VAL A 144 -10.47 14.20 -13.07
CA VAL A 144 -9.45 13.29 -13.65
C VAL A 144 -9.47 13.43 -15.17
N ASP A 145 -8.32 13.83 -15.73
CA ASP A 145 -8.14 14.11 -17.16
C ASP A 145 -6.90 13.42 -17.77
N GLY A 146 -6.32 12.47 -17.06
CA GLY A 146 -5.12 11.74 -17.50
C GLY A 146 -4.54 10.85 -16.40
N PRO A 147 -3.27 10.51 -16.45
CA PRO A 147 -2.60 9.75 -15.39
C PRO A 147 -2.66 10.51 -14.06
N PHE A 148 -3.01 9.82 -12.99
CA PHE A 148 -3.22 10.45 -11.68
C PHE A 148 -2.60 9.65 -10.53
N SER A 149 -2.50 10.32 -9.38
CA SER A 149 -2.04 9.71 -8.14
C SER A 149 -2.94 10.14 -6.97
N LEU A 150 -3.41 9.17 -6.21
CA LEU A 150 -4.09 9.40 -4.95
C LEU A 150 -3.04 9.47 -3.84
N VAL A 151 -3.00 10.57 -3.10
CA VAL A 151 -1.98 10.81 -2.08
C VAL A 151 -2.62 10.80 -0.70
N PHE A 152 -2.16 9.91 0.16
CA PHE A 152 -2.65 9.76 1.53
C PHE A 152 -1.54 10.05 2.53
N GLY A 153 -1.89 10.75 3.60
CA GLY A 153 -0.95 11.16 4.64
C GLY A 153 -0.69 10.12 5.73
N ASN A 154 0.12 10.51 6.69
CA ASN A 154 0.37 9.74 7.91
C ASN A 154 -0.89 9.66 8.78
N GLU A 155 -1.03 8.59 9.57
CA GLU A 155 -2.21 8.33 10.41
C GLU A 155 -2.45 9.41 11.47
N ALA A 156 -1.39 10.01 12.00
CA ALA A 156 -1.47 10.99 13.08
C ALA A 156 -1.41 12.42 12.57
N SER A 157 -0.49 12.72 11.64
CA SER A 157 -0.22 14.09 11.18
C SER A 157 -0.92 14.46 9.86
N GLY A 158 -1.48 13.48 9.14
CA GLY A 158 -2.02 13.71 7.81
C GLY A 158 -0.97 14.07 6.76
N LEU A 159 -1.37 14.88 5.78
CA LEU A 159 -0.47 15.50 4.79
C LEU A 159 -0.08 16.90 5.25
N PRO A 160 1.16 17.36 5.00
CA PRO A 160 1.54 18.76 5.15
C PRO A 160 0.64 19.72 4.35
N ASP A 161 0.42 20.93 4.85
CA ASP A 161 -0.49 21.91 4.23
C ASP A 161 -0.09 22.30 2.79
N GLU A 162 1.18 22.20 2.45
CA GLU A 162 1.70 22.45 1.10
C GLU A 162 1.07 21.53 0.03
N PHE A 163 0.61 20.34 0.42
CA PHE A 163 -0.07 19.44 -0.50
C PHE A 163 -1.38 20.00 -1.05
N ALA A 164 -2.03 20.93 -0.36
CA ALA A 164 -3.22 21.61 -0.86
C ALA A 164 -2.98 22.46 -2.12
N GLN A 165 -1.71 22.81 -2.40
CA GLN A 165 -1.32 23.66 -3.53
C GLN A 165 -0.76 22.88 -4.73
N ILE A 166 -0.50 21.58 -4.57
CA ILE A 166 0.18 20.81 -5.61
C ILE A 166 -0.73 19.87 -6.42
N GLY A 167 -2.04 19.90 -6.11
CA GLY A 167 -3.02 19.03 -6.77
C GLY A 167 -4.45 19.44 -6.48
N VAL A 168 -5.38 18.54 -6.68
CA VAL A 168 -6.79 18.69 -6.30
C VAL A 168 -6.97 18.12 -4.90
N SER A 169 -6.88 19.00 -3.90
CA SER A 169 -7.14 18.62 -2.50
C SER A 169 -8.53 18.00 -2.38
N THR A 170 -8.63 16.79 -1.83
CA THR A 170 -9.82 15.95 -1.88
C THR A 170 -10.29 15.60 -0.47
N LEU A 171 -11.57 15.85 -0.19
CA LEU A 171 -12.22 15.54 1.07
C LEU A 171 -13.19 14.37 0.90
N ILE A 172 -13.09 13.37 1.77
CA ILE A 172 -14.16 12.39 1.97
C ILE A 172 -15.14 13.00 2.98
N PRO A 173 -16.37 13.37 2.57
CA PRO A 173 -17.34 13.94 3.51
C PRO A 173 -17.64 12.98 4.65
N HIS A 174 -17.50 13.44 5.87
CA HIS A 174 -17.79 12.67 7.09
C HIS A 174 -18.31 13.58 8.19
N SER A 175 -18.82 13.00 9.28
CA SER A 175 -19.35 13.75 10.43
C SER A 175 -18.24 14.57 11.10
N GLN A 176 -18.58 15.79 11.53
CA GLN A 176 -17.70 16.66 12.32
C GLN A 176 -17.49 16.17 13.77
N GLN A 177 -18.10 15.05 14.17
CA GLN A 177 -17.90 14.45 15.49
C GLN A 177 -16.57 13.70 15.62
N ILE A 178 -15.85 13.51 14.52
CA ILE A 178 -14.52 12.92 14.43
C ILE A 178 -13.61 13.82 13.59
N ASP A 179 -12.33 13.87 13.92
CA ASP A 179 -11.35 14.70 13.21
C ASP A 179 -10.91 14.10 11.88
N SER A 180 -10.88 12.76 11.78
CA SER A 180 -10.43 12.06 10.57
C SER A 180 -10.94 10.62 10.53
N LEU A 181 -10.94 10.04 9.34
CA LEU A 181 -11.13 8.61 9.12
C LEU A 181 -9.80 7.85 9.29
N ASN A 182 -9.88 6.58 9.69
CA ASN A 182 -8.71 5.71 9.63
C ASN A 182 -8.11 5.71 8.21
N LEU A 183 -6.77 5.72 8.13
CA LEU A 183 -6.04 5.81 6.86
C LEU A 183 -6.45 4.72 5.85
N ALA A 184 -6.55 3.47 6.29
CA ALA A 184 -6.89 2.37 5.37
C ALA A 184 -8.34 2.47 4.87
N ILE A 185 -9.25 2.98 5.70
CA ILE A 185 -10.65 3.24 5.33
C ILE A 185 -10.71 4.39 4.33
N ALA A 186 -10.04 5.51 4.60
CA ALA A 186 -9.99 6.66 3.69
C ALA A 186 -9.38 6.25 2.33
N ALA A 187 -8.29 5.50 2.34
CA ALA A 187 -7.67 4.98 1.12
C ALA A 187 -8.62 4.05 0.35
N GLY A 188 -9.34 3.16 1.04
CA GLY A 188 -10.32 2.27 0.42
C GLY A 188 -11.46 3.03 -0.26
N ILE A 189 -12.03 4.03 0.40
CA ILE A 189 -13.10 4.89 -0.16
C ILE A 189 -12.58 5.67 -1.38
N GLY A 190 -11.40 6.29 -1.26
CA GLY A 190 -10.78 7.02 -2.36
C GLY A 190 -10.51 6.13 -3.56
N MET A 191 -9.87 4.99 -3.36
CA MET A 191 -9.60 4.02 -4.43
C MET A 191 -10.88 3.54 -5.12
N TYR A 192 -11.92 3.21 -4.34
CA TYR A 192 -13.23 2.81 -4.90
C TYR A 192 -13.83 3.91 -5.76
N ALA A 193 -13.89 5.15 -5.26
CA ALA A 193 -14.50 6.26 -6.00
C ALA A 193 -13.79 6.53 -7.33
N PHE A 194 -12.45 6.55 -7.33
CA PHE A 194 -11.65 6.82 -8.52
C PHE A 194 -11.60 5.66 -9.52
N THR A 195 -11.95 4.43 -9.13
CA THR A 195 -12.04 3.29 -10.05
C THR A 195 -13.43 3.09 -10.66
N ARG A 196 -14.46 3.79 -10.15
CA ARG A 196 -15.85 3.69 -10.61
C ARG A 196 -16.33 4.88 -11.44
N ARG A 197 -15.42 5.76 -11.82
CA ARG A 197 -15.67 6.93 -12.67
C ARG A 197 -16.03 6.55 -14.13
#